data_c3a3a08e2247fc1d1f0874fafef8e572
#
_entry.id   c3a3a08e2247fc1d1f0874fafef8e572
#
_cell.length_a   1.000
_cell.length_b   1.000
_cell.length_c   1.000
_cell.angle_alpha   90.00
_cell.angle_beta   90.00
_cell.angle_gamma   90.00
#
_symmetry.space_group_name_H-M   'P 1'
#
loop_
_entity.id
_entity.type
_entity.pdbx_description
1 polymer ?
#
loop_
_entity_poly.entity_id
_entity_poly.type
_entity_poly.pdbx_seq_one_letter_code
_entity_poly.pdbx_strand_id
1 'polypeptide(L)'
;MTLKILHTESSTGWGGQEHRTFKELVSLRERGHTLEVACRPGARLGDRAEEAGFTVHRIGIRGGADLKAVWKLRRLLRRGRFDVVNTHSGHDSLVGGLAGRLAGTPLIVRTRHLALAVTSLATYKWLPHKVVAVSDWVRRYLVSVGVPEQDAVTVYTGIVPPPPVERSTLRDELGLAEDDILIGTVAILRFEKGHKELIDAAIPLLAERPKVHLVFAGDGPIYDRLVAYIGEKGLSDRVHLLGLRRDIPNVLAGIDFFALATWQEALGTSYIEAMAAGRAVIGTAVDGVPEVIQDGVNGLLVPAKDEAALTRALYTLVDDPELRRRFGAAGLEITRTRFSVATMAAEMEAFYLRSLAERRGR
;
A
#
# COMPACT_ATOMS: atom_id res chain seq x y z
N MET A 1 27.85 6.28 4.19
CA MET A 1 28.29 4.86 4.08
C MET A 1 27.40 4.17 3.05
N THR A 2 27.98 3.58 2.01
CA THR A 2 27.21 2.79 1.04
C THR A 2 26.92 1.41 1.62
N LEU A 3 25.66 0.98 1.57
CA LEU A 3 25.21 -0.35 2.02
C LEU A 3 24.98 -1.25 0.81
N LYS A 4 25.21 -2.54 0.99
CA LYS A 4 24.79 -3.58 0.06
C LYS A 4 23.60 -4.34 0.66
N ILE A 5 22.41 -4.23 0.02
CA ILE A 5 21.14 -4.68 0.55
C ILE A 5 20.52 -5.72 -0.39
N LEU A 6 20.09 -6.84 0.16
CA LEU A 6 19.32 -7.86 -0.55
C LEU A 6 17.86 -7.83 -0.09
N HIS A 7 16.93 -7.58 -1.01
CA HIS A 7 15.50 -7.78 -0.76
C HIS A 7 15.10 -9.19 -1.19
N THR A 8 14.28 -9.86 -0.38
CA THR A 8 13.74 -11.19 -0.73
C THR A 8 12.23 -11.14 -0.87
N GLU A 9 11.68 -11.88 -1.85
CA GLU A 9 10.23 -11.95 -2.08
C GLU A 9 9.82 -13.33 -2.57
N SER A 10 8.80 -13.92 -1.95
CA SER A 10 8.26 -15.21 -2.36
C SER A 10 6.91 -15.11 -3.09
N SER A 11 6.28 -13.93 -3.12
CA SER A 11 5.08 -13.66 -3.90
C SER A 11 5.37 -13.62 -5.40
N THR A 12 4.42 -14.08 -6.21
CA THR A 12 4.44 -13.90 -7.66
C THR A 12 3.49 -12.77 -8.11
N GLY A 13 2.75 -12.19 -7.17
CA GLY A 13 1.80 -11.10 -7.40
C GLY A 13 2.45 -9.76 -7.71
N TRP A 14 1.60 -8.75 -7.88
CA TRP A 14 1.98 -7.35 -8.01
C TRP A 14 0.92 -6.51 -7.30
N GLY A 15 1.11 -6.27 -6.03
CA GLY A 15 0.20 -5.52 -5.17
C GLY A 15 0.95 -4.47 -4.34
N GLY A 16 0.33 -3.94 -3.29
CA GLY A 16 0.89 -2.87 -2.46
C GLY A 16 2.25 -3.20 -1.85
N GLN A 17 2.48 -4.46 -1.47
CA GLN A 17 3.77 -4.94 -0.94
C GLN A 17 4.89 -4.85 -1.99
N GLU A 18 4.66 -5.41 -3.17
CA GLU A 18 5.65 -5.42 -4.25
C GLU A 18 5.90 -4.01 -4.80
N HIS A 19 4.85 -3.18 -4.91
CA HIS A 19 4.98 -1.77 -5.27
C HIS A 19 5.85 -0.99 -4.27
N ARG A 20 5.65 -1.19 -2.95
CA ARG A 20 6.48 -0.55 -1.94
C ARG A 20 7.93 -1.03 -2.03
N THR A 21 8.14 -2.34 -2.12
CA THR A 21 9.48 -2.92 -2.23
C THR A 21 10.23 -2.38 -3.45
N PHE A 22 9.55 -2.29 -4.59
CA PHE A 22 10.15 -1.74 -5.81
C PHE A 22 10.50 -0.24 -5.67
N LYS A 23 9.60 0.57 -5.09
CA LYS A 23 9.89 1.98 -4.79
C LYS A 23 11.10 2.13 -3.85
N GLU A 24 11.20 1.27 -2.83
CA GLU A 24 12.32 1.25 -1.90
C GLU A 24 13.64 0.89 -2.60
N LEU A 25 13.65 -0.10 -3.51
CA LEU A 25 14.80 -0.46 -4.32
C LEU A 25 15.32 0.73 -5.13
N VAL A 26 14.42 1.40 -5.88
CA VAL A 26 14.78 2.52 -6.75
C VAL A 26 15.32 3.69 -5.92
N SER A 27 14.59 4.09 -4.89
CA SER A 27 14.93 5.27 -4.09
C SER A 27 16.21 5.10 -3.25
N LEU A 28 16.48 3.90 -2.73
CA LEU A 28 17.74 3.64 -2.01
C LEU A 28 18.93 3.55 -2.97
N ARG A 29 18.74 3.09 -4.21
CA ARG A 29 19.79 3.16 -5.25
C ARG A 29 20.14 4.61 -5.59
N GLU A 30 19.15 5.47 -5.73
CA GLU A 30 19.34 6.90 -5.96
C GLU A 30 20.11 7.58 -4.81
N ARG A 31 20.03 7.04 -3.60
CA ARG A 31 20.80 7.47 -2.42
C ARG A 31 22.20 6.85 -2.34
N GLY A 32 22.62 6.11 -3.36
CA GLY A 32 23.96 5.56 -3.51
C GLY A 32 24.20 4.19 -2.88
N HIS A 33 23.13 3.45 -2.54
CA HIS A 33 23.24 2.07 -2.06
C HIS A 33 23.22 1.06 -3.21
N THR A 34 23.79 -0.13 -2.96
CA THR A 34 23.73 -1.26 -3.90
C THR A 34 22.58 -2.19 -3.50
N LEU A 35 21.61 -2.36 -4.41
CA LEU A 35 20.42 -3.16 -4.17
C LEU A 35 20.38 -4.36 -5.12
N GLU A 36 20.07 -5.52 -4.55
CA GLU A 36 19.80 -6.75 -5.31
C GLU A 36 18.51 -7.40 -4.82
N VAL A 37 17.89 -8.21 -5.66
CA VAL A 37 16.62 -8.89 -5.36
C VAL A 37 16.80 -10.40 -5.45
N ALA A 38 16.31 -11.14 -4.46
CA ALA A 38 16.17 -12.60 -4.53
C ALA A 38 14.69 -12.96 -4.49
N CYS A 39 14.16 -13.50 -5.58
CA CYS A 39 12.75 -13.83 -5.69
C CYS A 39 12.49 -15.15 -6.42
N ARG A 40 11.26 -15.62 -6.36
CA ARG A 40 10.84 -16.81 -7.11
C ARG A 40 10.92 -16.56 -8.63
N PRO A 41 11.20 -17.59 -9.43
CA PRO A 41 10.93 -17.54 -10.86
C PRO A 41 9.47 -17.14 -11.13
N GLY A 42 9.25 -16.22 -12.07
CA GLY A 42 7.93 -15.69 -12.42
C GLY A 42 7.37 -14.66 -11.42
N ALA A 43 8.16 -14.19 -10.45
CA ALA A 43 7.76 -13.08 -9.58
C ALA A 43 7.84 -11.76 -10.34
N ARG A 44 6.72 -11.02 -10.42
CA ARG A 44 6.63 -9.73 -11.12
C ARG A 44 7.59 -8.67 -10.54
N LEU A 45 7.85 -8.71 -9.23
CA LEU A 45 8.87 -7.84 -8.63
C LEU A 45 10.24 -8.06 -9.28
N GLY A 46 10.61 -9.32 -9.53
CA GLY A 46 11.87 -9.64 -10.18
C GLY A 46 11.94 -9.14 -11.62
N ASP A 47 10.85 -9.30 -12.40
CA ASP A 47 10.79 -8.83 -13.79
C ASP A 47 10.95 -7.31 -13.84
N ARG A 48 10.22 -6.59 -13.00
CA ARG A 48 10.32 -5.13 -12.87
C ARG A 48 11.69 -4.65 -12.38
N ALA A 49 12.31 -5.39 -11.47
CA ALA A 49 13.64 -5.06 -10.99
C ALA A 49 14.70 -5.27 -12.09
N GLU A 50 14.61 -6.35 -12.89
CA GLU A 50 15.47 -6.59 -14.05
C GLU A 50 15.31 -5.49 -15.11
N GLU A 51 14.07 -5.12 -15.47
CA GLU A 51 13.76 -4.00 -16.38
C GLU A 51 14.38 -2.68 -15.90
N ALA A 52 14.44 -2.46 -14.58
CA ALA A 52 15.04 -1.28 -13.96
C ALA A 52 16.56 -1.39 -13.77
N GLY A 53 17.20 -2.47 -14.23
CA GLY A 53 18.66 -2.68 -14.18
C GLY A 53 19.20 -3.16 -12.83
N PHE A 54 18.37 -3.75 -11.97
CA PHE A 54 18.84 -4.40 -10.73
C PHE A 54 19.31 -5.82 -10.99
N THR A 55 20.29 -6.28 -10.20
CA THR A 55 20.66 -7.71 -10.18
C THR A 55 19.58 -8.52 -9.48
N VAL A 56 19.04 -9.51 -10.18
CA VAL A 56 17.97 -10.39 -9.67
C VAL A 56 18.44 -11.84 -9.62
N HIS A 57 18.26 -12.45 -8.45
CA HIS A 57 18.56 -13.86 -8.19
C HIS A 57 17.28 -14.67 -8.15
N ARG A 58 17.04 -15.49 -9.17
CA ARG A 58 15.85 -16.36 -9.26
C ARG A 58 16.04 -17.60 -8.39
N ILE A 59 15.54 -17.53 -7.14
CA ILE A 59 15.60 -18.61 -6.15
C ILE A 59 14.20 -19.15 -5.91
N GLY A 60 13.97 -20.41 -6.27
CA GLY A 60 12.68 -21.05 -6.04
C GLY A 60 12.42 -21.29 -4.55
N ILE A 61 11.58 -20.46 -3.93
CA ILE A 61 11.11 -20.61 -2.56
C ILE A 61 9.74 -21.29 -2.62
N ARG A 62 9.68 -22.61 -2.37
CA ARG A 62 8.45 -23.41 -2.48
C ARG A 62 7.60 -23.37 -1.22
N GLY A 63 8.22 -23.10 -0.07
CA GLY A 63 7.57 -22.98 1.24
C GLY A 63 8.58 -22.58 2.30
N GLY A 64 8.11 -22.36 3.54
CA GLY A 64 8.97 -21.92 4.65
C GLY A 64 10.04 -22.93 5.07
N ALA A 65 9.84 -24.22 4.81
CA ALA A 65 10.80 -25.29 5.14
C ALA A 65 11.72 -25.69 3.97
N ASP A 66 11.87 -24.83 2.95
CA ASP A 66 12.72 -25.13 1.78
C ASP A 66 14.21 -24.98 2.10
N LEU A 67 14.83 -26.04 2.63
CA LEU A 67 16.24 -26.08 3.00
C LEU A 67 17.18 -25.85 1.78
N LYS A 68 16.73 -26.21 0.57
CA LYS A 68 17.47 -25.95 -0.66
C LYS A 68 17.54 -24.46 -0.95
N ALA A 69 16.43 -23.74 -0.76
CA ALA A 69 16.37 -22.29 -0.89
C ALA A 69 17.22 -21.62 0.20
N VAL A 70 17.13 -22.05 1.46
CA VAL A 70 17.96 -21.57 2.56
C VAL A 70 19.44 -21.66 2.22
N TRP A 71 19.90 -22.82 1.71
CA TRP A 71 21.32 -23.04 1.38
C TRP A 71 21.78 -22.17 0.22
N LYS A 72 20.97 -22.03 -0.84
CA LYS A 72 21.26 -21.13 -1.98
C LYS A 72 21.37 -19.67 -1.53
N LEU A 73 20.40 -19.23 -0.73
CA LEU A 73 20.34 -17.85 -0.24
C LEU A 73 21.49 -17.57 0.74
N ARG A 74 21.81 -18.51 1.65
CA ARG A 74 22.99 -18.40 2.52
C ARG A 74 24.28 -18.24 1.71
N ARG A 75 24.45 -19.04 0.64
CA ARG A 75 25.65 -18.95 -0.23
C ARG A 75 25.70 -17.60 -0.93
N LEU A 76 24.56 -17.08 -1.42
CA LEU A 76 24.45 -15.75 -2.01
C LEU A 76 24.85 -14.67 -1.01
N LEU A 77 24.26 -14.66 0.19
CA LEU A 77 24.52 -13.68 1.24
C LEU A 77 26.01 -13.64 1.64
N ARG A 78 26.63 -14.82 1.84
CA ARG A 78 28.07 -14.91 2.19
C ARG A 78 28.99 -14.43 1.08
N ARG A 79 28.74 -14.85 -0.18
CA ARG A 79 29.57 -14.48 -1.32
C ARG A 79 29.41 -13.01 -1.69
N GLY A 80 28.19 -12.52 -1.63
CA GLY A 80 27.85 -11.14 -1.95
C GLY A 80 28.24 -10.14 -0.87
N ARG A 81 28.58 -10.59 0.35
CA ARG A 81 28.92 -9.74 1.51
C ARG A 81 27.87 -8.65 1.77
N PHE A 82 26.59 -9.05 1.79
CA PHE A 82 25.49 -8.12 2.04
C PHE A 82 25.50 -7.62 3.48
N ASP A 83 25.32 -6.31 3.66
CA ASP A 83 25.16 -5.67 4.97
C ASP A 83 23.78 -5.94 5.55
N VAL A 84 22.76 -5.95 4.67
CA VAL A 84 21.36 -6.11 5.04
C VAL A 84 20.68 -7.16 4.17
N VAL A 85 19.85 -8.01 4.78
CA VAL A 85 18.81 -8.77 4.10
C VAL A 85 17.46 -8.31 4.64
N ASN A 86 16.57 -7.81 3.75
CA ASN A 86 15.21 -7.41 4.08
C ASN A 86 14.21 -8.38 3.43
N THR A 87 13.34 -8.98 4.24
CA THR A 87 12.35 -9.99 3.84
C THR A 87 10.94 -9.41 3.92
N HIS A 88 10.01 -9.83 3.06
CA HIS A 88 8.72 -9.17 2.90
C HIS A 88 7.51 -10.06 3.14
N SER A 89 7.45 -11.25 2.56
CA SER A 89 6.31 -12.16 2.69
C SER A 89 6.57 -13.32 3.66
N GLY A 90 5.61 -14.23 3.84
CA GLY A 90 5.71 -15.26 4.87
C GLY A 90 6.83 -16.28 4.65
N HIS A 91 6.91 -16.86 3.45
CA HIS A 91 7.86 -17.94 3.16
C HIS A 91 9.30 -17.44 3.01
N ASP A 92 9.50 -16.31 2.33
CA ASP A 92 10.84 -15.73 2.20
C ASP A 92 11.37 -15.20 3.53
N SER A 93 10.51 -14.77 4.44
CA SER A 93 10.94 -14.34 5.78
C SER A 93 11.47 -15.51 6.62
N LEU A 94 10.92 -16.72 6.46
CA LEU A 94 11.45 -17.90 7.11
C LEU A 94 12.78 -18.33 6.46
N VAL A 95 12.79 -18.46 5.15
CA VAL A 95 13.96 -18.87 4.36
C VAL A 95 15.08 -17.83 4.44
N GLY A 96 14.75 -16.55 4.21
CA GLY A 96 15.71 -15.44 4.22
C GLY A 96 16.25 -15.15 5.61
N GLY A 97 15.38 -15.17 6.63
CA GLY A 97 15.78 -15.00 8.02
C GLY A 97 16.74 -16.10 8.48
N LEU A 98 16.42 -17.37 8.21
CA LEU A 98 17.30 -18.49 8.55
C LEU A 98 18.62 -18.45 7.75
N ALA A 99 18.54 -18.17 6.44
CA ALA A 99 19.75 -18.04 5.61
C ALA A 99 20.64 -16.89 6.08
N GLY A 100 20.06 -15.75 6.47
CA GLY A 100 20.75 -14.60 7.02
C GLY A 100 21.48 -14.93 8.33
N ARG A 101 20.80 -15.65 9.25
CA ARG A 101 21.44 -16.13 10.50
C ARG A 101 22.61 -17.06 10.22
N LEU A 102 22.41 -18.04 9.35
CA LEU A 102 23.46 -19.01 8.97
C LEU A 102 24.61 -18.40 8.13
N ALA A 103 24.35 -17.28 7.47
CA ALA A 103 25.37 -16.55 6.70
C ALA A 103 26.18 -15.58 7.58
N GLY A 104 25.69 -15.23 8.76
CA GLY A 104 26.24 -14.17 9.59
C GLY A 104 25.99 -12.77 9.01
N THR A 105 24.85 -12.57 8.32
CA THR A 105 24.49 -11.26 7.75
C THR A 105 24.37 -10.23 8.88
N PRO A 106 25.05 -9.07 8.77
CA PRO A 106 25.10 -8.09 9.85
C PRO A 106 23.73 -7.61 10.32
N LEU A 107 22.80 -7.35 9.37
CA LEU A 107 21.44 -6.94 9.72
C LEU A 107 20.40 -7.76 8.94
N ILE A 108 19.48 -8.38 9.64
CA ILE A 108 18.35 -9.11 9.09
C ILE A 108 17.09 -8.33 9.48
N VAL A 109 16.33 -7.89 8.49
CA VAL A 109 15.12 -7.11 8.66
C VAL A 109 13.93 -7.87 8.09
N ARG A 110 12.78 -7.70 8.70
CA ARG A 110 11.50 -8.07 8.12
C ARG A 110 10.60 -6.87 7.99
N THR A 111 10.13 -6.57 6.78
CA THR A 111 9.12 -5.54 6.55
C THR A 111 7.72 -6.16 6.53
N ARG A 112 6.80 -5.65 7.36
CA ARG A 112 5.41 -6.08 7.45
C ARG A 112 4.50 -5.12 6.72
N HIS A 113 3.78 -5.65 5.70
CA HIS A 113 2.91 -4.89 4.81
C HIS A 113 1.41 -5.07 5.07
N LEU A 114 1.01 -6.05 5.88
CA LEU A 114 -0.37 -6.49 6.00
C LEU A 114 -0.94 -6.27 7.40
N ALA A 115 -2.23 -5.95 7.48
CA ALA A 115 -3.00 -5.89 8.72
C ALA A 115 -3.51 -7.26 9.20
N LEU A 116 -3.21 -8.36 8.48
CA LEU A 116 -3.65 -9.71 8.82
C LEU A 116 -3.00 -10.24 10.10
N ALA A 117 -3.60 -11.24 10.72
CA ALA A 117 -3.02 -11.90 11.90
C ALA A 117 -1.65 -12.52 11.60
N VAL A 118 -0.75 -12.48 12.59
CA VAL A 118 0.57 -13.14 12.53
C VAL A 118 0.39 -14.64 12.71
N THR A 119 0.80 -15.42 11.72
CA THR A 119 0.73 -16.88 11.75
C THR A 119 2.00 -17.54 12.32
N SER A 120 3.13 -16.84 12.35
CA SER A 120 4.40 -17.34 12.87
C SER A 120 5.22 -16.22 13.50
N LEU A 121 5.30 -16.22 14.84
CA LEU A 121 6.14 -15.26 15.58
C LEU A 121 7.64 -15.47 15.32
N ALA A 122 8.08 -16.65 14.95
CA ALA A 122 9.48 -16.92 14.65
C ALA A 122 10.06 -15.96 13.61
N THR A 123 9.25 -15.63 12.59
CA THR A 123 9.63 -14.73 11.50
C THR A 123 9.65 -13.24 11.88
N TYR A 124 9.20 -12.90 13.08
CA TYR A 124 9.20 -11.53 13.61
C TYR A 124 10.08 -11.34 14.83
N LYS A 125 10.25 -12.38 15.66
CA LYS A 125 10.91 -12.27 16.96
C LYS A 125 12.31 -12.90 16.98
N TRP A 126 12.50 -14.02 16.26
CA TRP A 126 13.75 -14.81 16.42
C TRP A 126 14.66 -14.75 15.19
N LEU A 127 14.09 -14.75 14.00
CA LEU A 127 14.89 -14.73 12.77
C LEU A 127 15.40 -13.33 12.42
N PRO A 128 14.58 -12.29 12.33
CA PRO A 128 15.10 -10.94 12.07
C PRO A 128 15.80 -10.36 13.30
N HIS A 129 16.60 -9.35 13.09
CA HIS A 129 17.16 -8.50 14.15
C HIS A 129 16.23 -7.33 14.44
N LYS A 130 15.53 -6.84 13.41
CA LYS A 130 14.61 -5.72 13.47
C LYS A 130 13.42 -5.96 12.54
N VAL A 131 12.31 -5.31 12.85
CA VAL A 131 11.08 -5.36 12.05
C VAL A 131 10.67 -3.95 11.65
N VAL A 132 10.35 -3.77 10.38
CA VAL A 132 9.74 -2.54 9.85
C VAL A 132 8.25 -2.79 9.64
N ALA A 133 7.41 -1.91 10.17
CA ALA A 133 5.97 -1.87 9.97
C ALA A 133 5.59 -0.71 9.05
N VAL A 134 4.63 -0.91 8.16
CA VAL A 134 4.18 0.13 7.20
C VAL A 134 3.29 1.20 7.83
N SER A 135 2.84 1.00 9.06
CA SER A 135 2.07 1.94 9.88
C SER A 135 2.36 1.73 11.36
N ASP A 136 2.04 2.73 12.18
CA ASP A 136 2.19 2.61 13.62
C ASP A 136 1.18 1.63 14.22
N TRP A 137 -0.01 1.52 13.62
CA TRP A 137 -0.97 0.49 13.98
C TRP A 137 -0.38 -0.92 13.79
N VAL A 138 0.25 -1.20 12.64
CA VAL A 138 0.92 -2.50 12.40
C VAL A 138 2.06 -2.71 13.40
N ARG A 139 2.83 -1.67 13.73
CA ARG A 139 3.89 -1.74 14.75
C ARG A 139 3.31 -2.11 16.11
N ARG A 140 2.28 -1.38 16.59
CA ARG A 140 1.62 -1.66 17.87
C ARG A 140 1.02 -3.07 17.91
N TYR A 141 0.41 -3.51 16.82
CA TYR A 141 -0.08 -4.89 16.71
C TYR A 141 1.06 -5.90 16.85
N LEU A 142 2.20 -5.72 16.19
CA LEU A 142 3.35 -6.61 16.31
C LEU A 142 3.90 -6.63 17.74
N VAL A 143 3.98 -5.51 18.41
CA VAL A 143 4.39 -5.43 19.82
C VAL A 143 3.38 -6.16 20.71
N SER A 144 2.08 -5.99 20.50
CA SER A 144 1.04 -6.65 21.29
C SER A 144 1.07 -8.18 21.19
N VAL A 145 1.55 -8.73 20.06
CA VAL A 145 1.72 -10.17 19.87
C VAL A 145 3.13 -10.68 20.25
N GLY A 146 3.97 -9.84 20.86
CA GLY A 146 5.21 -10.20 21.52
C GLY A 146 6.50 -9.91 20.74
N VAL A 147 6.48 -9.06 19.71
CA VAL A 147 7.70 -8.48 19.14
C VAL A 147 8.24 -7.43 20.12
N PRO A 148 9.53 -7.46 20.49
CA PRO A 148 10.09 -6.43 21.38
C PRO A 148 9.96 -5.04 20.77
N GLU A 149 9.50 -4.06 21.56
CA GLU A 149 9.22 -2.71 21.06
C GLU A 149 10.45 -2.04 20.45
N GLN A 150 11.64 -2.24 21.06
CA GLN A 150 12.91 -1.72 20.56
C GLN A 150 13.35 -2.33 19.22
N ASP A 151 12.73 -3.43 18.80
CA ASP A 151 13.04 -4.11 17.53
C ASP A 151 12.01 -3.82 16.43
N ALA A 152 10.92 -3.13 16.76
CA ALA A 152 9.85 -2.75 15.84
C ALA A 152 9.88 -1.24 15.55
N VAL A 153 9.97 -0.85 14.28
CA VAL A 153 9.96 0.54 13.85
C VAL A 153 8.90 0.75 12.78
N THR A 154 8.30 1.94 12.76
CA THR A 154 7.39 2.36 11.68
C THR A 154 8.19 3.11 10.61
N VAL A 155 8.03 2.70 9.35
CA VAL A 155 8.41 3.47 8.17
C VAL A 155 7.25 3.41 7.19
N TYR A 156 6.59 4.53 6.99
CA TYR A 156 5.41 4.61 6.12
C TYR A 156 5.73 4.28 4.67
N THR A 157 4.75 3.76 3.95
CA THR A 157 4.88 3.52 2.51
C THR A 157 4.86 4.86 1.77
N GLY A 158 5.92 5.12 1.01
CA GLY A 158 6.01 6.30 0.18
C GLY A 158 5.24 6.17 -1.15
N ILE A 159 4.68 7.28 -1.61
CA ILE A 159 4.02 7.40 -2.91
C ILE A 159 4.85 8.32 -3.80
N VAL A 160 5.00 7.92 -5.06
CA VAL A 160 5.49 8.79 -6.12
C VAL A 160 4.33 9.71 -6.50
N PRO A 161 4.50 11.03 -6.47
CA PRO A 161 3.46 11.93 -6.94
C PRO A 161 3.02 11.54 -8.36
N PRO A 162 1.72 11.47 -8.65
CA PRO A 162 1.26 11.18 -10.00
C PRO A 162 1.75 12.27 -10.97
N PRO A 163 2.03 11.93 -12.23
CA PRO A 163 2.30 12.95 -13.24
C PRO A 163 1.10 13.90 -13.36
N PRO A 164 1.33 15.20 -13.61
CA PRO A 164 0.25 16.14 -13.84
C PRO A 164 -0.60 15.67 -15.03
N VAL A 165 -1.91 15.70 -14.86
CA VAL A 165 -2.90 15.44 -15.92
C VAL A 165 -3.58 16.76 -16.24
N GLU A 166 -3.36 17.30 -17.43
CA GLU A 166 -3.95 18.58 -17.85
C GLU A 166 -5.47 18.50 -17.92
N ARG A 167 -5.99 17.44 -18.55
CA ARG A 167 -7.41 17.12 -18.61
C ARG A 167 -7.60 15.61 -18.51
N SER A 168 -8.45 15.17 -17.61
CA SER A 168 -8.85 13.76 -17.53
C SER A 168 -9.85 13.43 -18.65
N THR A 169 -9.69 12.25 -19.24
CA THR A 169 -10.63 11.71 -20.23
C THR A 169 -11.78 10.95 -19.61
N LEU A 170 -11.78 10.77 -18.29
CA LEU A 170 -12.72 9.87 -17.58
C LEU A 170 -14.19 10.25 -17.79
N ARG A 171 -14.52 11.56 -17.78
CA ARG A 171 -15.89 12.03 -18.00
C ARG A 171 -16.34 11.75 -19.42
N ASP A 172 -15.47 12.04 -20.40
CA ASP A 172 -15.74 11.78 -21.83
C ASP A 172 -15.94 10.26 -22.08
N GLU A 173 -15.13 9.41 -21.46
CA GLU A 173 -15.25 7.94 -21.54
C GLU A 173 -16.57 7.41 -21.00
N LEU A 174 -17.12 8.07 -19.99
CA LEU A 174 -18.37 7.69 -19.32
C LEU A 174 -19.60 8.42 -19.89
N GLY A 175 -19.40 9.36 -20.83
CA GLY A 175 -20.49 10.17 -21.38
C GLY A 175 -21.12 11.13 -20.38
N LEU A 176 -20.35 11.62 -19.40
CA LEU A 176 -20.79 12.46 -18.29
C LEU A 176 -20.52 13.93 -18.58
N ALA A 177 -21.36 14.80 -18.03
CA ALA A 177 -21.21 16.26 -18.14
C ALA A 177 -20.11 16.78 -17.20
N GLU A 178 -19.61 17.99 -17.49
CA GLU A 178 -18.58 18.65 -16.67
C GLU A 178 -19.06 18.95 -15.24
N ASP A 179 -20.36 19.17 -15.07
CA ASP A 179 -20.98 19.48 -13.77
C ASP A 179 -21.52 18.24 -13.03
N ASP A 180 -21.29 17.03 -13.55
CA ASP A 180 -21.54 15.79 -12.81
C ASP A 180 -20.48 15.61 -11.72
N ILE A 181 -20.86 15.08 -10.57
CA ILE A 181 -19.95 14.82 -9.44
C ILE A 181 -19.56 13.34 -9.44
N LEU A 182 -18.28 13.07 -9.53
CA LEU A 182 -17.73 11.71 -9.56
C LEU A 182 -17.06 11.37 -8.24
N ILE A 183 -17.64 10.41 -7.52
CA ILE A 183 -17.06 9.81 -6.31
C ILE A 183 -16.25 8.59 -6.73
N GLY A 184 -14.93 8.64 -6.57
CA GLY A 184 -14.04 7.59 -7.09
C GLY A 184 -13.50 6.66 -6.02
N THR A 185 -13.30 5.41 -6.40
CA THR A 185 -12.52 4.42 -5.65
C THR A 185 -11.49 3.78 -6.56
N VAL A 186 -10.26 3.66 -6.08
CA VAL A 186 -9.19 2.90 -6.74
C VAL A 186 -8.73 1.82 -5.79
N ALA A 187 -9.19 0.59 -5.99
CA ALA A 187 -8.86 -0.54 -5.11
C ALA A 187 -9.13 -1.88 -5.81
N ILE A 188 -8.42 -2.93 -5.34
CA ILE A 188 -8.79 -4.30 -5.73
C ILE A 188 -10.21 -4.61 -5.22
N LEU A 189 -11.02 -5.23 -6.08
CA LEU A 189 -12.41 -5.57 -5.75
C LEU A 189 -12.45 -6.83 -4.88
N ARG A 190 -12.35 -6.62 -3.55
CA ARG A 190 -12.46 -7.63 -2.50
C ARG A 190 -13.47 -7.18 -1.44
N PHE A 191 -14.07 -8.14 -0.73
CA PHE A 191 -15.07 -7.87 0.30
C PHE A 191 -14.60 -6.87 1.35
N GLU A 192 -13.37 -7.05 1.85
CA GLU A 192 -12.81 -6.21 2.90
C GLU A 192 -12.60 -4.74 2.48
N LYS A 193 -12.72 -4.43 1.18
CA LYS A 193 -12.62 -3.06 0.68
C LYS A 193 -13.94 -2.28 0.72
N GLY A 194 -15.06 -2.93 1.06
CA GLY A 194 -16.31 -2.25 1.35
C GLY A 194 -16.98 -1.55 0.17
N HIS A 195 -16.80 -2.06 -1.06
CA HIS A 195 -17.43 -1.46 -2.25
C HIS A 195 -18.95 -1.52 -2.19
N LYS A 196 -19.51 -2.65 -1.69
CA LYS A 196 -20.95 -2.79 -1.51
C LYS A 196 -21.47 -1.80 -0.48
N GLU A 197 -20.79 -1.64 0.64
CA GLU A 197 -21.14 -0.70 1.70
C GLU A 197 -21.12 0.75 1.20
N LEU A 198 -20.17 1.09 0.33
CA LEU A 198 -20.13 2.41 -0.30
C LEU A 198 -21.31 2.61 -1.26
N ILE A 199 -21.70 1.59 -2.02
CA ILE A 199 -22.89 1.64 -2.88
C ILE A 199 -24.15 1.85 -2.01
N ASP A 200 -24.33 1.03 -0.95
CA ASP A 200 -25.49 1.10 -0.07
C ASP A 200 -25.64 2.49 0.56
N ALA A 201 -24.56 3.02 1.11
CA ALA A 201 -24.54 4.37 1.69
C ALA A 201 -24.80 5.49 0.67
N ALA A 202 -24.52 5.25 -0.61
CA ALA A 202 -24.76 6.23 -1.65
C ALA A 202 -26.18 6.17 -2.25
N ILE A 203 -26.96 5.11 -2.03
CA ILE A 203 -28.31 4.96 -2.61
C ILE A 203 -29.19 6.20 -2.37
N PRO A 204 -29.35 6.73 -1.14
CA PRO A 204 -30.18 7.92 -0.91
C PRO A 204 -29.67 9.14 -1.69
N LEU A 205 -28.36 9.34 -1.69
CA LEU A 205 -27.69 10.44 -2.39
C LEU A 205 -27.91 10.35 -3.91
N LEU A 206 -27.74 9.16 -4.51
CA LEU A 206 -27.97 8.92 -5.93
C LEU A 206 -29.42 9.16 -6.34
N ALA A 207 -30.37 8.86 -5.46
CA ALA A 207 -31.78 9.11 -5.71
C ALA A 207 -32.12 10.63 -5.69
N GLU A 208 -31.49 11.40 -4.81
CA GLU A 208 -31.79 12.83 -4.64
C GLU A 208 -30.93 13.74 -5.56
N ARG A 209 -29.75 13.29 -5.97
CA ARG A 209 -28.77 14.07 -6.75
C ARG A 209 -28.51 13.41 -8.09
N PRO A 210 -29.28 13.74 -9.16
CA PRO A 210 -29.17 13.08 -10.47
C PRO A 210 -27.80 13.24 -11.17
N LYS A 211 -26.96 14.16 -10.73
CA LYS A 211 -25.62 14.42 -11.27
C LYS A 211 -24.48 13.76 -10.48
N VAL A 212 -24.77 12.91 -9.49
CA VAL A 212 -23.73 12.22 -8.73
C VAL A 212 -23.53 10.81 -9.26
N HIS A 213 -22.30 10.38 -9.46
CA HIS A 213 -21.93 9.06 -9.94
C HIS A 213 -20.85 8.43 -9.05
N LEU A 214 -20.90 7.09 -8.90
CA LEU A 214 -19.79 6.32 -8.33
C LEU A 214 -18.96 5.71 -9.45
N VAL A 215 -17.63 5.76 -9.26
CA VAL A 215 -16.67 5.21 -10.23
C VAL A 215 -15.67 4.31 -9.51
N PHE A 216 -15.61 3.03 -9.87
CA PHE A 216 -14.72 2.05 -9.26
C PHE A 216 -13.69 1.57 -10.26
N ALA A 217 -12.42 1.97 -10.06
CA ALA A 217 -11.28 1.49 -10.84
C ALA A 217 -10.58 0.36 -10.09
N GLY A 218 -10.70 -0.84 -10.60
CA GLY A 218 -10.11 -2.04 -10.05
C GLY A 218 -10.73 -3.31 -10.62
N ASP A 219 -10.06 -4.41 -10.35
CA ASP A 219 -10.52 -5.75 -10.67
C ASP A 219 -10.35 -6.64 -9.44
N GLY A 220 -11.01 -7.79 -9.41
CA GLY A 220 -10.89 -8.70 -8.29
C GLY A 220 -12.02 -9.72 -8.17
N PRO A 221 -11.94 -10.61 -7.18
CA PRO A 221 -12.84 -11.77 -7.07
C PRO A 221 -14.32 -11.43 -6.85
N ILE A 222 -14.67 -10.18 -6.53
CA ILE A 222 -16.08 -9.78 -6.37
C ILE A 222 -16.62 -8.94 -7.53
N TYR A 223 -15.87 -8.80 -8.64
CA TYR A 223 -16.29 -7.98 -9.79
C TYR A 223 -17.69 -8.35 -10.29
N ASP A 224 -17.90 -9.61 -10.69
CA ASP A 224 -19.18 -10.08 -11.21
C ASP A 224 -20.34 -9.93 -10.20
N ARG A 225 -20.04 -10.10 -8.91
CA ARG A 225 -21.03 -9.90 -7.83
C ARG A 225 -21.44 -8.44 -7.71
N LEU A 226 -20.50 -7.50 -7.89
CA LEU A 226 -20.82 -6.07 -7.89
C LEU A 226 -21.62 -5.69 -9.12
N VAL A 227 -21.30 -6.22 -10.31
CA VAL A 227 -22.11 -6.04 -11.53
C VAL A 227 -23.55 -6.47 -11.29
N ALA A 228 -23.75 -7.69 -10.79
CA ALA A 228 -25.08 -8.21 -10.49
C ALA A 228 -25.81 -7.34 -9.44
N TYR A 229 -25.13 -6.93 -8.38
CA TYR A 229 -25.68 -6.10 -7.32
C TYR A 229 -26.13 -4.71 -7.80
N ILE A 230 -25.28 -4.06 -8.62
CA ILE A 230 -25.59 -2.76 -9.24
C ILE A 230 -26.84 -2.85 -10.13
N GLY A 231 -26.93 -3.94 -10.95
CA GLY A 231 -28.11 -4.21 -11.77
C GLY A 231 -29.36 -4.46 -10.97
N GLU A 232 -29.30 -5.28 -9.90
CA GLU A 232 -30.42 -5.53 -8.99
C GLU A 232 -30.96 -4.24 -8.35
N LYS A 233 -30.06 -3.30 -8.03
CA LYS A 233 -30.43 -1.98 -7.46
C LYS A 233 -30.88 -0.96 -8.50
N GLY A 234 -30.82 -1.27 -9.79
CA GLY A 234 -31.16 -0.33 -10.87
C GLY A 234 -30.19 0.86 -10.96
N LEU A 235 -28.92 0.65 -10.62
CA LEU A 235 -27.91 1.71 -10.53
C LEU A 235 -26.89 1.68 -11.68
N SER A 236 -27.13 0.92 -12.74
CA SER A 236 -26.15 0.70 -13.84
C SER A 236 -25.73 2.00 -14.56
N ASP A 237 -26.59 3.01 -14.60
CA ASP A 237 -26.31 4.32 -15.20
C ASP A 237 -25.58 5.28 -14.25
N ARG A 238 -25.39 4.90 -13.00
CA ARG A 238 -24.88 5.78 -11.93
C ARG A 238 -23.65 5.23 -11.20
N VAL A 239 -23.42 3.92 -11.31
CA VAL A 239 -22.28 3.22 -10.68
C VAL A 239 -21.47 2.50 -11.76
N HIS A 240 -20.28 2.99 -12.01
CA HIS A 240 -19.44 2.57 -13.12
C HIS A 240 -18.27 1.71 -12.63
N LEU A 241 -18.20 0.45 -13.07
CA LEU A 241 -17.07 -0.44 -12.83
C LEU A 241 -16.11 -0.35 -14.01
N LEU A 242 -14.95 0.27 -13.83
CA LEU A 242 -13.97 0.50 -14.91
C LEU A 242 -13.07 -0.72 -15.19
N GLY A 243 -13.13 -1.76 -14.34
CA GLY A 243 -12.16 -2.85 -14.42
C GLY A 243 -10.75 -2.41 -14.07
N LEU A 244 -9.77 -3.21 -14.48
CA LEU A 244 -8.36 -2.92 -14.23
C LEU A 244 -7.88 -1.72 -15.07
N ARG A 245 -7.55 -0.62 -14.41
CA ARG A 245 -6.97 0.58 -15.04
C ARG A 245 -5.46 0.63 -14.79
N ARG A 246 -4.72 1.14 -15.77
CA ARG A 246 -3.26 1.40 -15.65
C ARG A 246 -2.95 2.88 -15.64
N ASP A 247 -3.87 3.70 -16.02
CA ASP A 247 -3.83 5.17 -16.06
C ASP A 247 -4.47 5.78 -14.80
N ILE A 248 -4.11 5.28 -13.64
CA ILE A 248 -4.65 5.76 -12.34
C ILE A 248 -4.55 7.27 -12.17
N PRO A 249 -3.47 7.96 -12.62
CA PRO A 249 -3.43 9.43 -12.59
C PRO A 249 -4.59 10.08 -13.32
N ASN A 250 -5.01 9.55 -14.50
CA ASN A 250 -6.15 10.04 -15.26
C ASN A 250 -7.47 9.80 -14.51
N VAL A 251 -7.66 8.63 -13.91
CA VAL A 251 -8.85 8.32 -13.08
C VAL A 251 -8.93 9.29 -11.89
N LEU A 252 -7.83 9.45 -11.13
CA LEU A 252 -7.81 10.34 -9.96
C LEU A 252 -7.99 11.81 -10.33
N ALA A 253 -7.51 12.23 -11.49
CA ALA A 253 -7.75 13.59 -12.00
C ALA A 253 -9.20 13.83 -12.42
N GLY A 254 -9.93 12.78 -12.82
CA GLY A 254 -11.32 12.87 -13.27
C GLY A 254 -12.38 12.83 -12.16
N ILE A 255 -12.05 12.36 -10.97
CA ILE A 255 -12.99 12.30 -9.84
C ILE A 255 -12.99 13.60 -9.03
N ASP A 256 -14.09 13.91 -8.37
CA ASP A 256 -14.22 15.08 -7.48
C ASP A 256 -13.64 14.80 -6.10
N PHE A 257 -13.90 13.62 -5.55
CA PHE A 257 -13.29 13.15 -4.32
C PHE A 257 -13.24 11.62 -4.28
N PHE A 258 -12.41 11.10 -3.40
CA PHE A 258 -12.17 9.67 -3.22
C PHE A 258 -12.94 9.14 -2.01
N ALA A 259 -13.57 7.98 -2.13
CA ALA A 259 -14.21 7.30 -1.01
C ALA A 259 -13.89 5.79 -1.03
N LEU A 260 -13.59 5.21 0.13
CA LEU A 260 -13.38 3.77 0.29
C LEU A 260 -13.82 3.34 1.69
N ALA A 261 -14.75 2.41 1.79
CA ALA A 261 -15.36 1.95 3.04
C ALA A 261 -14.69 0.66 3.56
N THR A 262 -13.38 0.59 3.55
CA THR A 262 -12.63 -0.63 3.90
C THR A 262 -12.85 -1.08 5.34
N TRP A 263 -12.78 -2.40 5.60
CA TRP A 263 -12.89 -2.96 6.96
C TRP A 263 -11.54 -3.35 7.55
N GLN A 264 -10.53 -3.42 6.72
CA GLN A 264 -9.17 -3.77 7.11
C GLN A 264 -8.16 -3.14 6.17
N GLU A 265 -7.20 -2.40 6.72
CA GLU A 265 -6.20 -1.70 5.92
C GLU A 265 -4.91 -1.43 6.71
N ALA A 266 -3.79 -1.95 6.24
CA ALA A 266 -2.53 -1.77 6.95
C ALA A 266 -2.08 -0.30 7.02
N LEU A 267 -2.31 0.47 5.96
CA LEU A 267 -2.02 1.91 5.89
C LEU A 267 -3.05 2.66 5.04
N GLY A 268 -3.41 2.12 3.87
CA GLY A 268 -4.35 2.80 2.95
C GLY A 268 -3.64 3.62 1.87
N THR A 269 -2.78 2.98 1.09
CA THR A 269 -2.02 3.65 0.02
C THR A 269 -2.92 4.27 -1.04
N SER A 270 -4.12 3.73 -1.30
CA SER A 270 -5.09 4.31 -2.23
C SER A 270 -5.57 5.70 -1.78
N TYR A 271 -5.76 5.92 -0.48
CA TYR A 271 -6.07 7.26 0.05
C TYR A 271 -4.90 8.22 -0.18
N ILE A 272 -3.66 7.75 0.06
CA ILE A 272 -2.46 8.57 -0.15
C ILE A 272 -2.31 8.92 -1.63
N GLU A 273 -2.60 8.01 -2.55
CA GLU A 273 -2.59 8.25 -3.99
C GLU A 273 -3.64 9.29 -4.41
N ALA A 274 -4.85 9.21 -3.84
CA ALA A 274 -5.89 10.22 -4.07
C ALA A 274 -5.50 11.59 -3.51
N MET A 275 -4.95 11.65 -2.30
CA MET A 275 -4.41 12.86 -1.69
C MET A 275 -3.25 13.45 -2.51
N ALA A 276 -2.37 12.61 -3.07
CA ALA A 276 -1.29 13.03 -3.95
C ALA A 276 -1.80 13.66 -5.26
N ALA A 277 -3.00 13.27 -5.70
CA ALA A 277 -3.72 13.90 -6.81
C ALA A 277 -4.57 15.12 -6.38
N GLY A 278 -4.45 15.58 -5.14
CA GLY A 278 -5.19 16.73 -4.61
C GLY A 278 -6.68 16.44 -4.35
N ARG A 279 -7.08 15.19 -4.18
CA ARG A 279 -8.48 14.82 -3.90
C ARG A 279 -8.74 14.73 -2.41
N ALA A 280 -9.88 15.28 -1.97
CA ALA A 280 -10.42 15.01 -0.65
C ALA A 280 -10.74 13.52 -0.51
N VAL A 281 -10.66 12.97 0.70
CA VAL A 281 -10.86 11.55 0.93
C VAL A 281 -11.91 11.28 2.01
N ILE A 282 -12.74 10.26 1.81
CA ILE A 282 -13.59 9.65 2.85
C ILE A 282 -13.06 8.24 3.11
N GLY A 283 -12.79 7.91 4.36
CA GLY A 283 -12.34 6.59 4.77
C GLY A 283 -12.99 6.12 6.06
N THR A 284 -12.78 4.86 6.39
CA THR A 284 -13.24 4.26 7.64
C THR A 284 -12.13 4.29 8.70
N ALA A 285 -12.50 4.53 9.95
CA ALA A 285 -11.59 4.59 11.10
C ALA A 285 -11.15 3.17 11.53
N VAL A 286 -10.43 2.47 10.64
CA VAL A 286 -9.89 1.13 10.88
C VAL A 286 -8.38 1.10 10.74
N ASP A 287 -7.74 0.28 11.55
CA ASP A 287 -6.31 -0.09 11.45
C ASP A 287 -5.40 1.14 11.24
N GLY A 288 -4.68 1.20 10.10
CA GLY A 288 -3.77 2.29 9.75
C GLY A 288 -4.42 3.50 9.06
N VAL A 289 -5.71 3.45 8.69
CA VAL A 289 -6.38 4.55 7.96
C VAL A 289 -6.37 5.88 8.73
N PRO A 290 -6.58 5.93 10.09
CA PRO A 290 -6.48 7.18 10.85
C PRO A 290 -5.08 7.81 10.87
N GLU A 291 -4.06 7.09 10.45
CA GLU A 291 -2.71 7.64 10.31
C GLU A 291 -2.53 8.42 8.99
N VAL A 292 -3.39 8.15 8.01
CA VAL A 292 -3.42 8.80 6.69
C VAL A 292 -4.44 9.92 6.66
N ILE A 293 -5.66 9.65 7.12
CA ILE A 293 -6.76 10.61 7.12
C ILE A 293 -6.87 11.22 8.52
N GLN A 294 -6.65 12.53 8.59
CA GLN A 294 -6.92 13.35 9.78
C GLN A 294 -8.31 13.94 9.61
N ASP A 295 -9.27 13.45 10.41
CA ASP A 295 -10.67 13.84 10.30
C ASP A 295 -10.87 15.37 10.39
N GLY A 296 -11.63 15.93 9.46
CA GLY A 296 -11.88 17.39 9.34
C GLY A 296 -10.69 18.21 8.82
N VAL A 297 -9.54 17.60 8.53
CA VAL A 297 -8.33 18.29 8.04
C VAL A 297 -8.08 18.01 6.56
N ASN A 298 -7.88 16.74 6.20
CA ASN A 298 -7.62 16.31 4.81
C ASN A 298 -8.67 15.34 4.28
N GLY A 299 -9.73 15.08 5.05
CA GLY A 299 -10.81 14.18 4.69
C GLY A 299 -11.77 13.96 5.84
N LEU A 300 -12.65 12.98 5.68
CA LEU A 300 -13.60 12.55 6.69
C LEU A 300 -13.35 11.08 7.06
N LEU A 301 -13.36 10.79 8.36
CA LEU A 301 -13.30 9.43 8.90
C LEU A 301 -14.65 9.04 9.49
N VAL A 302 -15.16 7.88 9.07
CA VAL A 302 -16.41 7.34 9.60
C VAL A 302 -16.15 5.99 10.28
N PRO A 303 -16.97 5.56 11.26
CA PRO A 303 -16.85 4.22 11.80
C PRO A 303 -17.07 3.17 10.71
N ALA A 304 -16.32 2.06 10.78
CA ALA A 304 -16.54 0.97 9.84
C ALA A 304 -17.94 0.38 10.00
N LYS A 305 -18.58 0.04 8.88
CA LYS A 305 -19.95 -0.53 8.83
C LYS A 305 -21.03 0.40 9.37
N ASP A 306 -20.75 1.68 9.55
CA ASP A 306 -21.76 2.70 9.86
C ASP A 306 -22.21 3.37 8.55
N GLU A 307 -23.22 2.76 7.92
CA GLU A 307 -23.82 3.25 6.67
C GLU A 307 -24.35 4.68 6.81
N ALA A 308 -25.00 5.00 7.91
CA ALA A 308 -25.56 6.34 8.14
C ALA A 308 -24.45 7.41 8.26
N ALA A 309 -23.34 7.11 8.94
CA ALA A 309 -22.20 8.02 9.01
C ALA A 309 -21.54 8.19 7.64
N LEU A 310 -21.38 7.10 6.87
CA LEU A 310 -20.83 7.16 5.52
C LEU A 310 -21.74 7.98 4.58
N THR A 311 -23.07 7.76 4.64
CA THR A 311 -24.04 8.55 3.87
C THR A 311 -23.89 10.04 4.18
N ARG A 312 -23.87 10.44 5.46
CA ARG A 312 -23.67 11.84 5.85
C ARG A 312 -22.36 12.44 5.31
N ALA A 313 -21.26 11.67 5.38
CA ALA A 313 -19.98 12.11 4.85
C ALA A 313 -20.01 12.32 3.33
N LEU A 314 -20.71 11.44 2.59
CA LEU A 314 -20.92 11.59 1.15
C LEU A 314 -21.68 12.87 0.82
N TYR A 315 -22.83 13.14 1.48
CA TYR A 315 -23.58 14.40 1.32
C TYR A 315 -22.71 15.61 1.63
N THR A 316 -21.94 15.58 2.73
CA THR A 316 -21.05 16.68 3.13
C THR A 316 -20.08 17.07 2.01
N LEU A 317 -19.41 16.08 1.39
CA LEU A 317 -18.46 16.39 0.31
C LEU A 317 -19.15 16.64 -1.04
N VAL A 318 -20.33 16.11 -1.30
CA VAL A 318 -21.09 16.44 -2.53
C VAL A 318 -21.59 17.88 -2.49
N ASP A 319 -22.14 18.33 -1.38
CA ASP A 319 -22.77 19.63 -1.25
C ASP A 319 -21.77 20.79 -1.00
N ASP A 320 -20.51 20.50 -0.60
CA ASP A 320 -19.49 21.52 -0.28
C ASP A 320 -18.21 21.38 -1.15
N PRO A 321 -18.16 22.00 -2.34
CA PRO A 321 -16.99 22.00 -3.21
C PRO A 321 -15.78 22.74 -2.61
N GLU A 322 -15.99 23.74 -1.74
CA GLU A 322 -14.93 24.44 -1.06
C GLU A 322 -14.23 23.55 -0.06
N LEU A 323 -14.99 22.76 0.71
CA LEU A 323 -14.46 21.78 1.62
C LEU A 323 -13.64 20.72 0.88
N ARG A 324 -14.12 20.23 -0.29
CA ARG A 324 -13.34 19.31 -1.15
C ARG A 324 -11.98 19.89 -1.52
N ARG A 325 -11.96 21.18 -1.98
CA ARG A 325 -10.70 21.84 -2.35
C ARG A 325 -9.76 22.00 -1.15
N ARG A 326 -10.28 22.42 -0.01
CA ARG A 326 -9.51 22.58 1.23
C ARG A 326 -8.89 21.25 1.69
N PHE A 327 -9.68 20.18 1.74
CA PHE A 327 -9.19 18.85 2.13
C PHE A 327 -8.18 18.31 1.12
N GLY A 328 -8.43 18.47 -0.16
CA GLY A 328 -7.49 18.05 -1.22
C GLY A 328 -6.14 18.75 -1.11
N ALA A 329 -6.13 20.06 -0.87
CA ALA A 329 -4.90 20.84 -0.68
C ALA A 329 -4.11 20.37 0.57
N ALA A 330 -4.80 20.17 1.70
CA ALA A 330 -4.19 19.67 2.92
C ALA A 330 -3.64 18.23 2.73
N GLY A 331 -4.41 17.36 2.05
CA GLY A 331 -3.99 16.01 1.74
C GLY A 331 -2.73 15.96 0.87
N LEU A 332 -2.65 16.81 -0.15
CA LEU A 332 -1.48 16.93 -1.01
C LEU A 332 -0.23 17.32 -0.23
N GLU A 333 -0.34 18.27 0.69
CA GLU A 333 0.77 18.71 1.53
C GLU A 333 1.23 17.61 2.50
N ILE A 334 0.29 16.92 3.14
CA ILE A 334 0.58 15.75 4.00
C ILE A 334 1.30 14.65 3.20
N THR A 335 0.89 14.42 1.96
CA THR A 335 1.54 13.40 1.10
C THR A 335 2.98 13.79 0.78
N ARG A 336 3.24 15.05 0.45
CA ARG A 336 4.58 15.54 0.11
C ARG A 336 5.55 15.44 1.29
N THR A 337 5.09 15.76 2.48
CA THR A 337 5.93 15.83 3.69
C THR A 337 6.09 14.48 4.38
N ARG A 338 5.02 13.69 4.48
CA ARG A 338 5.00 12.48 5.29
C ARG A 338 5.03 11.18 4.47
N PHE A 339 4.36 11.16 3.33
CA PHE A 339 4.17 9.93 2.54
C PHE A 339 4.89 9.95 1.19
N SER A 340 5.94 10.75 1.05
CA SER A 340 6.76 10.74 -0.16
C SER A 340 7.73 9.54 -0.19
N VAL A 341 8.07 9.07 -1.39
CA VAL A 341 9.12 8.05 -1.57
C VAL A 341 10.46 8.53 -1.02
N ALA A 342 10.75 9.83 -1.13
CA ALA A 342 11.98 10.42 -0.60
C ALA A 342 12.04 10.33 0.94
N THR A 343 10.93 10.62 1.63
CA THR A 343 10.81 10.48 3.08
C THR A 343 10.98 9.01 3.50
N MET A 344 10.27 8.09 2.83
CA MET A 344 10.41 6.66 3.08
C MET A 344 11.85 6.18 2.93
N ALA A 345 12.54 6.58 1.85
CA ALA A 345 13.92 6.18 1.60
C ALA A 345 14.89 6.74 2.65
N ALA A 346 14.71 8.00 3.05
CA ALA A 346 15.54 8.63 4.08
C ALA A 346 15.36 7.94 5.44
N GLU A 347 14.13 7.60 5.81
CA GLU A 347 13.81 6.88 7.05
C GLU A 347 14.36 5.44 7.03
N MET A 348 14.22 4.72 5.89
CA MET A 348 14.80 3.37 5.74
C MET A 348 16.33 3.38 5.81
N GLU A 349 17.00 4.31 5.14
CA GLU A 349 18.45 4.46 5.21
C GLU A 349 18.91 4.74 6.65
N ALA A 350 18.30 5.74 7.31
CA ALA A 350 18.62 6.09 8.68
C ALA A 350 18.38 4.90 9.64
N PHE A 351 17.31 4.14 9.43
CA PHE A 351 17.02 2.92 10.19
C PHE A 351 18.10 1.86 9.99
N TYR A 352 18.50 1.56 8.74
CA TYR A 352 19.56 0.57 8.46
C TYR A 352 20.88 0.96 9.09
N LEU A 353 21.29 2.23 8.95
CA LEU A 353 22.54 2.73 9.49
C LEU A 353 22.59 2.67 11.02
N ARG A 354 21.51 3.13 11.70
CA ARG A 354 21.41 3.04 13.17
C ARG A 354 21.44 1.59 13.65
N SER A 355 20.65 0.71 13.02
CA SER A 355 20.56 -0.70 13.42
C SER A 355 21.91 -1.43 13.24
N LEU A 356 22.65 -1.13 12.19
CA LEU A 356 23.99 -1.67 11.98
C LEU A 356 24.99 -1.16 13.01
N ALA A 357 24.95 0.13 13.38
CA ALA A 357 25.80 0.72 14.40
C ALA A 357 25.54 0.09 15.78
N GLU A 358 24.30 -0.04 16.20
CA GLU A 358 23.88 -0.72 17.44
C GLU A 358 24.41 -2.15 17.54
N ARG A 359 24.47 -2.87 16.41
CA ARG A 359 24.93 -4.25 16.37
C ARG A 359 26.47 -4.43 16.33
N ARG A 360 27.18 -3.42 15.83
CA ARG A 360 28.66 -3.40 15.86
C ARG A 360 29.22 -3.02 17.25
N GLY A 361 28.44 -2.31 18.04
CA GLY A 361 28.80 -1.92 19.41
C GLY A 361 28.50 -2.97 20.48
N ARG A 362 27.85 -4.07 20.09
CA ARG A 362 27.60 -5.26 20.94
C ARG A 362 28.61 -6.37 20.65
#